data_54d8546adbab0a7cb9f2cf1baea0b95c
#
_entry.id   54d8546adbab0a7cb9f2cf1baea0b95c
#
_cell.length_a   1.000
_cell.length_b   1.000
_cell.length_c   1.000
_cell.angle_alpha   90.00
_cell.angle_beta   90.00
_cell.angle_gamma   90.00
#
_symmetry.space_group_name_H-M   'P 1'
#
loop_
_entity.id
_entity.type
_entity.pdbx_description
1 polymer ?
#
loop_
_entity_poly.entity_id
_entity_poly.type
_entity_poly.pdbx_seq_one_letter_code
_entity_poly.pdbx_strand_id
1 'polypeptide(L)'
;MIKLDFPKIHFYDQDFVDIYDKTWAWIQDCWNNGGEKSGIEGKFFYYPDAQAVNQADAVFSSFFLVYSNKIYQAHTTLDLFYDRQEPNGAIRCAYDVNTGKPVVERDNPEGLGIPLFAWAEHNIYHKSGNKKRVKDVLPILCKYSAWIDSVFKKPNGLYRTPSSATGMGNLPRGDAYYAMDFNTMMAINMLYISAMADILNDKETSFQYKRQYFSLKTRINSLMYNAEDGFYYDINRSEKQVPVKTITGFWPLLAEIPNGEKAERIIEKLSDSQFFGTPHPFPTLSVSEEDFDEMGRGFKGSVYPHLTFMVIKGLERYQRWDLARECAIRHVYFMLDSMSPDGNHHRGNLWEAYLPTKEGPAKWPGKAAFPRPQYLTYDALSTICLTIENIVGLSISLPRKTVDWVIPNLEVMGVENLSLKNNMITILSNKSGRGWEIHMESEKLYYFTINILGVKEKTLPIPSGKCSILIDKL
;
A
#
# COMPACT_ATOMS: atom_id res chain seq x y z
N MET A 1 -1.86 -30.09 -13.15
CA MET A 1 -1.80 -28.76 -12.54
C MET A 1 -0.36 -28.54 -12.11
N ILE A 2 0.36 -27.62 -12.73
CA ILE A 2 1.73 -27.27 -12.31
C ILE A 2 1.56 -26.61 -10.94
N LYS A 3 2.13 -27.21 -9.90
CA LYS A 3 2.12 -26.64 -8.55
C LYS A 3 3.01 -25.39 -8.61
N LEU A 4 2.39 -24.22 -8.69
CA LEU A 4 3.10 -22.96 -8.63
C LEU A 4 3.76 -22.85 -7.25
N ASP A 5 5.07 -22.66 -7.22
CA ASP A 5 5.84 -22.66 -5.97
C ASP A 5 5.95 -21.22 -5.44
N PHE A 6 4.88 -20.77 -4.81
CA PHE A 6 4.86 -19.47 -4.09
C PHE A 6 5.65 -19.57 -2.78
N PRO A 7 6.12 -18.45 -2.22
CA PRO A 7 6.69 -18.45 -0.88
C PRO A 7 5.63 -18.90 0.13
N LYS A 8 6.07 -19.66 1.13
CA LYS A 8 5.20 -20.15 2.21
C LYS A 8 5.42 -19.30 3.45
N ILE A 9 4.33 -18.95 4.11
CA ILE A 9 4.41 -18.35 5.44
C ILE A 9 4.25 -19.42 6.52
N HIS A 10 4.94 -19.19 7.63
CA HIS A 10 4.76 -19.94 8.86
C HIS A 10 4.26 -18.96 9.91
N PHE A 11 3.13 -19.28 10.49
CA PHE A 11 2.50 -18.49 11.54
C PHE A 11 1.72 -19.41 12.46
N TYR A 12 1.58 -19.05 13.74
CA TYR A 12 0.92 -19.91 14.74
C TYR A 12 -0.58 -20.08 14.47
N ASP A 13 -1.18 -19.13 13.80
CA ASP A 13 -2.60 -19.16 13.44
C ASP A 13 -2.76 -19.65 11.99
N GLN A 14 -3.38 -20.84 11.84
CA GLN A 14 -3.53 -21.51 10.55
C GLN A 14 -4.46 -20.74 9.60
N ASP A 15 -5.44 -20.00 10.13
CA ASP A 15 -6.37 -19.23 9.28
C ASP A 15 -5.65 -18.15 8.48
N PHE A 16 -4.60 -17.54 9.05
CA PHE A 16 -3.73 -16.61 8.31
C PHE A 16 -2.95 -17.30 7.20
N VAL A 17 -2.46 -18.50 7.43
CA VAL A 17 -1.76 -19.30 6.42
C VAL A 17 -2.71 -19.66 5.29
N ASP A 18 -3.90 -20.12 5.63
CA ASP A 18 -4.90 -20.55 4.67
C ASP A 18 -5.38 -19.41 3.79
N ILE A 19 -5.63 -18.21 4.34
CA ILE A 19 -6.04 -17.07 3.53
C ILE A 19 -4.91 -16.54 2.63
N TYR A 20 -3.67 -16.58 3.11
CA TYR A 20 -2.50 -16.24 2.31
C TYR A 20 -2.38 -17.17 1.10
N ASP A 21 -2.48 -18.50 1.31
CA ASP A 21 -2.39 -19.48 0.24
C ASP A 21 -3.57 -19.37 -0.75
N LYS A 22 -4.79 -19.13 -0.25
CA LYS A 22 -5.97 -18.89 -1.09
C LYS A 22 -5.83 -17.63 -1.94
N THR A 23 -5.29 -16.56 -1.37
CA THR A 23 -5.09 -15.32 -2.11
C THR A 23 -4.17 -15.55 -3.31
N TRP A 24 -3.08 -16.30 -3.15
CA TRP A 24 -2.22 -16.66 -4.27
C TRP A 24 -2.94 -17.47 -5.35
N ALA A 25 -3.83 -18.39 -4.94
CA ALA A 25 -4.63 -19.16 -5.89
C ALA A 25 -5.61 -18.27 -6.68
N TRP A 26 -6.27 -17.32 -6.02
CA TRP A 26 -7.21 -16.38 -6.67
C TRP A 26 -6.52 -15.35 -7.57
N ILE A 27 -5.27 -14.96 -7.29
CA ILE A 27 -4.50 -14.06 -8.16
C ILE A 27 -4.36 -14.61 -9.58
N GLN A 28 -4.38 -15.94 -9.75
CA GLN A 28 -4.34 -16.56 -11.07
C GLN A 28 -5.52 -16.10 -11.95
N ASP A 29 -6.70 -15.92 -11.37
CA ASP A 29 -7.91 -15.48 -12.10
C ASP A 29 -7.84 -14.00 -12.48
N CYS A 30 -7.07 -13.19 -11.73
CA CYS A 30 -6.83 -11.77 -12.00
C CYS A 30 -5.67 -11.53 -12.99
N TRP A 31 -4.91 -12.56 -13.36
CA TRP A 31 -3.75 -12.44 -14.24
C TRP A 31 -4.12 -12.67 -15.69
N ASN A 32 -4.03 -11.63 -16.51
CA ASN A 32 -4.26 -11.70 -17.96
C ASN A 32 -2.93 -11.87 -18.68
N ASN A 33 -2.89 -12.80 -19.63
CA ASN A 33 -1.69 -13.05 -20.44
C ASN A 33 -1.67 -12.22 -21.75
N GLY A 34 -2.69 -11.38 -21.99
CA GLY A 34 -2.88 -10.68 -23.25
C GLY A 34 -3.31 -11.62 -24.38
N GLY A 35 -3.38 -11.13 -25.58
CA GLY A 35 -3.65 -11.91 -26.77
C GLY A 35 -4.84 -11.41 -27.58
N GLU A 36 -5.31 -12.21 -28.58
CA GLU A 36 -6.32 -11.82 -29.58
C GLU A 36 -7.69 -11.37 -29.02
N LYS A 37 -7.99 -11.72 -27.76
CA LYS A 37 -9.25 -11.33 -27.08
C LYS A 37 -9.14 -10.07 -26.24
N SER A 38 -7.98 -9.45 -26.17
CA SER A 38 -7.74 -8.23 -25.42
C SER A 38 -7.22 -7.13 -26.33
N GLY A 39 -7.75 -5.91 -26.20
CA GLY A 39 -7.19 -4.73 -26.82
C GLY A 39 -5.86 -4.28 -26.21
N ILE A 40 -5.38 -4.99 -25.18
CA ILE A 40 -4.14 -4.73 -24.47
C ILE A 40 -3.16 -5.86 -24.73
N GLU A 41 -2.02 -5.53 -25.32
CA GLU A 41 -0.91 -6.47 -25.50
C GLU A 41 -0.13 -6.66 -24.20
N GLY A 42 0.45 -7.87 -24.03
CA GLY A 42 1.28 -8.19 -22.86
C GLY A 42 0.48 -8.69 -21.67
N LYS A 43 1.21 -8.91 -20.58
CA LYS A 43 0.64 -9.48 -19.35
C LYS A 43 0.30 -8.34 -18.38
N PHE A 44 -0.86 -8.46 -17.69
CA PHE A 44 -1.28 -7.47 -16.71
C PHE A 44 -2.20 -8.08 -15.65
N PHE A 45 -2.30 -7.39 -14.53
CA PHE A 45 -3.19 -7.72 -13.43
C PHE A 45 -4.39 -6.76 -13.46
N TYR A 46 -5.60 -7.29 -13.28
CA TYR A 46 -6.82 -6.50 -13.09
C TYR A 46 -7.91 -7.33 -12.45
N TYR A 47 -8.96 -6.67 -11.95
CA TYR A 47 -10.13 -7.37 -11.44
C TYR A 47 -10.97 -7.93 -12.63
N PRO A 48 -11.23 -9.25 -12.72
CA PRO A 48 -11.79 -9.88 -13.93
C PRO A 48 -13.17 -9.36 -14.34
N ASP A 49 -14.01 -8.96 -13.37
CA ASP A 49 -15.34 -8.42 -13.63
C ASP A 49 -15.33 -6.93 -14.00
N ALA A 50 -14.16 -6.26 -13.96
CA ALA A 50 -14.02 -4.89 -14.45
C ALA A 50 -13.86 -4.88 -15.97
N GLN A 51 -14.39 -3.82 -16.61
CA GLN A 51 -14.20 -3.61 -18.04
C GLN A 51 -12.87 -2.90 -18.38
N ALA A 52 -12.17 -2.41 -17.38
CA ALA A 52 -10.96 -1.64 -17.56
C ALA A 52 -9.91 -1.98 -16.49
N VAL A 53 -8.63 -1.94 -16.90
CA VAL A 53 -7.50 -1.90 -15.99
C VAL A 53 -7.23 -0.45 -15.60
N ASN A 54 -7.08 -0.18 -14.32
CA ASN A 54 -6.89 1.18 -13.81
C ASN A 54 -5.52 1.35 -13.11
N GLN A 55 -5.14 2.60 -12.81
CA GLN A 55 -3.86 2.88 -12.17
C GLN A 55 -3.74 2.23 -10.78
N ALA A 56 -4.84 2.06 -10.06
CA ALA A 56 -4.82 1.36 -8.77
C ALA A 56 -4.45 -0.12 -8.94
N ASP A 57 -4.96 -0.79 -10.00
CA ASP A 57 -4.55 -2.16 -10.32
C ASP A 57 -3.05 -2.25 -10.55
N ALA A 58 -2.48 -1.32 -11.32
CA ALA A 58 -1.05 -1.29 -11.60
C ALA A 58 -0.19 -1.02 -10.35
N VAL A 59 -0.57 0.00 -9.57
CA VAL A 59 0.19 0.43 -8.39
C VAL A 59 0.11 -0.63 -7.29
N PHE A 60 -1.09 -1.00 -6.87
CA PHE A 60 -1.26 -1.86 -5.70
C PHE A 60 -0.88 -3.31 -5.97
N SER A 61 -1.16 -3.85 -7.18
CA SER A 61 -0.71 -5.21 -7.50
C SER A 61 0.81 -5.36 -7.46
N SER A 62 1.55 -4.32 -7.80
CA SER A 62 3.01 -4.37 -7.77
C SER A 62 3.59 -4.67 -6.38
N PHE A 63 2.91 -4.26 -5.30
CA PHE A 63 3.36 -4.48 -3.93
C PHE A 63 3.33 -5.96 -3.52
N PHE A 64 2.31 -6.70 -3.92
CA PHE A 64 2.21 -8.13 -3.58
C PHE A 64 2.79 -9.05 -4.65
N LEU A 65 2.66 -8.72 -5.94
CA LEU A 65 3.21 -9.56 -7.01
C LEU A 65 4.74 -9.66 -6.97
N VAL A 66 5.43 -8.70 -6.37
CA VAL A 66 6.89 -8.76 -6.17
C VAL A 66 7.32 -9.97 -5.32
N TYR A 67 6.41 -10.53 -4.52
CA TYR A 67 6.61 -11.73 -3.71
C TYR A 67 6.25 -13.04 -4.40
N SER A 68 5.82 -13.01 -5.66
CA SER A 68 5.30 -14.20 -6.39
C SER A 68 6.35 -15.18 -6.88
N ASN A 69 7.60 -15.13 -6.42
CA ASN A 69 8.71 -15.95 -6.95
C ASN A 69 8.88 -15.87 -8.47
N LYS A 70 8.58 -14.70 -9.08
CA LYS A 70 8.62 -14.43 -10.53
C LYS A 70 7.56 -15.15 -11.34
N ILE A 71 6.59 -15.81 -10.71
CA ILE A 71 5.45 -16.41 -11.41
C ILE A 71 4.67 -15.32 -12.11
N TYR A 72 4.44 -14.20 -11.42
CA TYR A 72 3.87 -12.97 -11.95
C TYR A 72 4.89 -11.83 -11.89
N GLN A 73 5.01 -11.09 -13.00
CA GLN A 73 5.92 -9.94 -13.03
C GLN A 73 5.24 -8.70 -12.46
N ALA A 74 5.71 -8.22 -11.32
CA ALA A 74 5.13 -7.09 -10.59
C ALA A 74 5.06 -5.77 -11.39
N HIS A 75 5.87 -5.63 -12.45
CA HIS A 75 6.00 -4.38 -13.20
C HIS A 75 5.18 -4.32 -14.48
N THR A 76 4.66 -5.43 -15.00
CA THR A 76 4.05 -5.43 -16.35
C THR A 76 2.78 -4.60 -16.44
N THR A 77 1.98 -4.55 -15.37
CA THR A 77 0.80 -3.69 -15.34
C THR A 77 1.19 -2.19 -15.27
N LEU A 78 2.31 -1.85 -14.64
CA LEU A 78 2.86 -0.49 -14.66
C LEU A 78 3.33 -0.12 -16.07
N ASP A 79 4.04 -1.04 -16.76
CA ASP A 79 4.53 -0.83 -18.11
C ASP A 79 3.38 -0.56 -19.09
N LEU A 80 2.24 -1.19 -18.93
CA LEU A 80 1.04 -0.92 -19.72
C LEU A 80 0.68 0.57 -19.71
N PHE A 81 0.80 1.23 -18.57
CA PHE A 81 0.53 2.67 -18.43
C PHE A 81 1.67 3.51 -18.99
N TYR A 82 2.92 3.11 -18.80
CA TYR A 82 4.09 3.84 -19.28
C TYR A 82 4.20 3.83 -20.80
N ASP A 83 3.94 2.69 -21.44
CA ASP A 83 3.95 2.53 -22.90
C ASP A 83 2.88 3.40 -23.59
N ARG A 84 1.86 3.84 -22.81
CA ARG A 84 0.78 4.70 -23.29
C ARG A 84 0.91 6.15 -22.84
N GLN A 85 2.09 6.55 -22.31
CA GLN A 85 2.32 7.94 -21.95
C GLN A 85 2.24 8.84 -23.18
N GLU A 86 1.41 9.88 -23.10
CA GLU A 86 1.24 10.84 -24.19
C GLU A 86 2.47 11.75 -24.36
N PRO A 87 2.63 12.38 -25.54
CA PRO A 87 3.77 13.28 -25.83
C PRO A 87 3.93 14.42 -24.83
N ASN A 88 2.85 14.91 -24.23
CA ASN A 88 2.87 15.95 -23.19
C ASN A 88 3.12 15.41 -21.77
N GLY A 89 3.24 14.11 -21.60
CA GLY A 89 3.51 13.47 -20.31
C GLY A 89 2.27 12.87 -19.61
N ALA A 90 1.07 13.10 -20.13
CA ALA A 90 -0.15 12.56 -19.53
C ALA A 90 -0.16 11.02 -19.56
N ILE A 91 -0.64 10.43 -18.47
CA ILE A 91 -0.99 9.00 -18.37
C ILE A 91 -2.45 8.93 -17.94
N ARG A 92 -3.26 8.19 -18.70
CA ARG A 92 -4.69 8.03 -18.44
C ARG A 92 -4.94 7.22 -17.18
N CYS A 93 -6.08 7.45 -16.51
CA CYS A 93 -6.43 6.75 -15.28
C CYS A 93 -6.77 5.27 -15.50
N ALA A 94 -7.33 4.92 -16.66
CA ALA A 94 -7.76 3.56 -16.98
C ALA A 94 -7.84 3.31 -18.49
N TYR A 95 -7.69 2.03 -18.87
CA TYR A 95 -7.82 1.53 -20.25
C TYR A 95 -8.82 0.39 -20.30
N ASP A 96 -9.74 0.45 -21.26
CA ASP A 96 -10.70 -0.62 -21.53
C ASP A 96 -9.97 -1.89 -21.97
N VAL A 97 -10.28 -3.02 -21.34
CA VAL A 97 -9.55 -4.28 -21.55
C VAL A 97 -9.78 -4.86 -22.95
N ASN A 98 -10.97 -4.66 -23.53
CA ASN A 98 -11.33 -5.22 -24.82
C ASN A 98 -10.78 -4.40 -25.99
N THR A 99 -10.71 -3.09 -25.84
CA THR A 99 -10.33 -2.17 -26.92
C THR A 99 -8.93 -1.57 -26.77
N GLY A 100 -8.35 -1.63 -25.57
CA GLY A 100 -7.08 -0.97 -25.23
C GLY A 100 -7.16 0.56 -25.22
N LYS A 101 -8.35 1.15 -25.39
CA LYS A 101 -8.54 2.60 -25.45
C LYS A 101 -8.69 3.20 -24.04
N PRO A 102 -8.31 4.47 -23.85
CA PRO A 102 -8.54 5.15 -22.60
C PRO A 102 -10.05 5.27 -22.32
N VAL A 103 -10.44 5.07 -21.05
CA VAL A 103 -11.83 5.15 -20.62
C VAL A 103 -12.32 6.60 -20.57
N VAL A 104 -11.44 7.54 -20.19
CA VAL A 104 -11.77 8.97 -20.11
C VAL A 104 -10.67 9.83 -20.71
N GLU A 105 -11.07 10.99 -21.20
CA GLU A 105 -10.15 12.00 -21.74
C GLU A 105 -9.28 12.61 -20.64
N ARG A 106 -8.03 12.93 -20.95
CA ARG A 106 -7.02 13.41 -20.00
C ARG A 106 -7.40 14.71 -19.28
N ASP A 107 -8.04 15.63 -19.99
CA ASP A 107 -8.40 16.95 -19.46
C ASP A 107 -9.70 16.90 -18.63
N ASN A 108 -10.40 15.76 -18.65
CA ASN A 108 -11.52 15.50 -17.78
C ASN A 108 -10.98 15.25 -16.36
N PRO A 109 -11.62 15.79 -15.29
CA PRO A 109 -11.28 15.45 -13.93
C PRO A 109 -11.19 13.95 -13.65
N GLU A 110 -12.00 13.13 -14.31
CA GLU A 110 -11.98 11.67 -14.24
C GLU A 110 -10.84 11.01 -15.04
N GLY A 111 -10.06 11.78 -15.79
CA GLY A 111 -8.92 11.31 -16.58
C GLY A 111 -7.63 11.14 -15.79
N LEU A 112 -7.57 11.66 -14.56
CA LEU A 112 -6.43 11.53 -13.65
C LEU A 112 -6.69 10.43 -12.63
N GLY A 113 -5.79 9.46 -12.52
CA GLY A 113 -5.82 8.45 -11.47
C GLY A 113 -4.91 8.80 -10.29
N ILE A 114 -4.50 7.79 -9.53
CA ILE A 114 -3.63 7.95 -8.36
C ILE A 114 -2.15 8.10 -8.78
N PRO A 115 -1.45 9.22 -8.49
CA PRO A 115 -0.08 9.45 -8.90
C PRO A 115 0.94 8.76 -7.98
N LEU A 116 0.82 7.45 -7.77
CA LEU A 116 1.66 6.67 -6.85
C LEU A 116 2.66 5.74 -7.53
N PHE A 117 2.86 5.89 -8.84
CA PHE A 117 3.80 5.06 -9.60
C PHE A 117 5.23 5.09 -9.04
N ALA A 118 5.74 6.25 -8.62
CA ALA A 118 7.09 6.36 -8.08
C ALA A 118 7.26 5.56 -6.78
N TRP A 119 6.23 5.49 -5.94
CA TRP A 119 6.23 4.66 -4.73
C TRP A 119 6.28 3.17 -5.09
N ALA A 120 5.46 2.72 -6.04
CA ALA A 120 5.46 1.35 -6.53
C ALA A 120 6.83 0.94 -7.11
N GLU A 121 7.42 1.77 -7.96
CA GLU A 121 8.72 1.51 -8.59
C GLU A 121 9.87 1.48 -7.57
N HIS A 122 9.83 2.36 -6.58
CA HIS A 122 10.80 2.34 -5.49
C HIS A 122 10.70 1.04 -4.67
N ASN A 123 9.48 0.56 -4.38
CA ASN A 123 9.26 -0.74 -3.72
C ASN A 123 9.81 -1.90 -4.57
N ILE A 124 9.49 -1.93 -5.87
CA ILE A 124 10.03 -2.93 -6.81
C ILE A 124 11.57 -2.92 -6.80
N TYR A 125 12.19 -1.73 -6.80
CA TYR A 125 13.65 -1.62 -6.73
C TYR A 125 14.21 -2.26 -5.46
N HIS A 126 13.63 -1.99 -4.30
CA HIS A 126 14.10 -2.58 -3.04
C HIS A 126 13.95 -4.11 -3.01
N LYS A 127 12.92 -4.65 -3.65
CA LYS A 127 12.69 -6.10 -3.71
C LYS A 127 13.40 -6.81 -4.88
N SER A 128 13.86 -6.07 -5.91
CA SER A 128 14.51 -6.63 -7.11
C SER A 128 15.98 -6.26 -7.28
N GLY A 129 16.41 -5.12 -6.75
CA GLY A 129 17.72 -4.53 -7.00
C GLY A 129 17.94 -4.11 -8.46
N ASN A 130 16.88 -3.95 -9.26
CA ASN A 130 16.97 -3.66 -10.69
C ASN A 130 17.17 -2.16 -10.95
N LYS A 131 18.43 -1.72 -10.88
CA LYS A 131 18.82 -0.33 -11.16
C LYS A 131 18.56 0.10 -12.61
N LYS A 132 18.61 -0.84 -13.57
CA LYS A 132 18.30 -0.55 -14.98
C LYS A 132 16.85 -0.07 -15.11
N ARG A 133 15.89 -0.77 -14.47
CA ARG A 133 14.49 -0.36 -14.47
C ARG A 133 14.31 1.05 -13.91
N VAL A 134 14.97 1.38 -12.80
CA VAL A 134 14.92 2.75 -12.24
C VAL A 134 15.35 3.79 -13.28
N LYS A 135 16.42 3.50 -14.03
CA LYS A 135 16.90 4.38 -15.11
C LYS A 135 15.89 4.54 -16.25
N ASP A 136 15.22 3.44 -16.62
CA ASP A 136 14.29 3.44 -17.75
C ASP A 136 12.98 4.18 -17.41
N VAL A 137 12.48 4.05 -16.15
CA VAL A 137 11.18 4.62 -15.76
C VAL A 137 11.25 6.04 -15.19
N LEU A 138 12.37 6.46 -14.61
CA LEU A 138 12.50 7.78 -13.98
C LEU A 138 12.12 8.94 -14.92
N PRO A 139 12.55 8.99 -16.20
CA PRO A 139 12.15 10.05 -17.13
C PRO A 139 10.64 10.09 -17.39
N ILE A 140 9.99 8.92 -17.43
CA ILE A 140 8.54 8.79 -17.64
C ILE A 140 7.79 9.41 -16.45
N LEU A 141 8.22 9.09 -15.22
CA LEU A 141 7.63 9.60 -13.99
C LEU A 141 7.84 11.11 -13.83
N CYS A 142 9.02 11.62 -14.18
CA CYS A 142 9.30 13.06 -14.19
C CYS A 142 8.37 13.80 -15.16
N LYS A 143 8.18 13.25 -16.36
CA LYS A 143 7.32 13.83 -17.39
C LYS A 143 5.85 13.82 -16.98
N TYR A 144 5.39 12.72 -16.36
CA TYR A 144 4.04 12.62 -15.80
C TYR A 144 3.81 13.63 -14.67
N SER A 145 4.76 13.74 -13.73
CA SER A 145 4.71 14.72 -12.64
C SER A 145 4.65 16.16 -13.16
N ALA A 146 5.44 16.49 -14.17
CA ALA A 146 5.44 17.82 -14.81
C ALA A 146 4.11 18.13 -15.49
N TRP A 147 3.47 17.14 -16.14
CA TRP A 147 2.14 17.29 -16.70
C TRP A 147 1.10 17.57 -15.63
N ILE A 148 1.09 16.82 -14.49
CA ILE A 148 0.19 17.07 -13.38
C ILE A 148 0.40 18.48 -12.82
N ASP A 149 1.64 18.92 -12.65
CA ASP A 149 1.97 20.28 -12.21
C ASP A 149 1.34 21.34 -13.12
N SER A 150 1.46 21.15 -14.45
CA SER A 150 0.95 22.12 -15.42
C SER A 150 -0.57 22.26 -15.44
N VAL A 151 -1.30 21.20 -15.11
CA VAL A 151 -2.77 21.15 -15.19
C VAL A 151 -3.44 21.45 -13.84
N PHE A 152 -2.92 20.91 -12.76
CA PHE A 152 -3.62 20.86 -11.46
C PHE A 152 -3.03 21.76 -10.38
N LYS A 153 -1.74 22.12 -10.45
CA LYS A 153 -1.11 23.01 -9.46
C LYS A 153 -1.64 24.43 -9.52
N LYS A 154 -1.85 25.03 -8.36
CA LYS A 154 -2.39 26.37 -8.22
C LYS A 154 -1.33 27.33 -7.63
N PRO A 155 -1.55 28.67 -7.71
CA PRO A 155 -0.58 29.66 -7.23
C PRO A 155 -0.22 29.54 -5.75
N ASN A 156 -1.12 28.99 -4.91
CA ASN A 156 -0.85 28.73 -3.49
C ASN A 156 0.10 27.53 -3.29
N GLY A 157 0.49 26.84 -4.36
CA GLY A 157 1.39 25.68 -4.32
C GLY A 157 0.72 24.34 -4.08
N LEU A 158 -0.60 24.29 -3.86
CA LEU A 158 -1.40 23.08 -3.74
C LEU A 158 -2.00 22.66 -5.09
N TYR A 159 -2.50 21.44 -5.15
CA TYR A 159 -3.13 20.86 -6.31
C TYR A 159 -4.65 20.84 -6.15
N ARG A 160 -5.39 21.45 -7.10
CA ARG A 160 -6.82 21.19 -7.18
C ARG A 160 -7.05 19.71 -7.44
N THR A 161 -8.05 19.14 -6.81
CA THR A 161 -8.24 17.69 -6.84
C THR A 161 -9.43 17.32 -7.71
N PRO A 162 -9.23 16.53 -8.78
CA PRO A 162 -10.34 15.89 -9.47
C PRO A 162 -10.92 14.76 -8.62
N SER A 163 -12.24 14.56 -8.67
CA SER A 163 -12.92 13.55 -7.86
C SER A 163 -12.44 12.13 -8.13
N SER A 164 -12.10 11.83 -9.37
CA SER A 164 -11.57 10.52 -9.79
C SER A 164 -10.20 10.19 -9.20
N ALA A 165 -9.40 11.19 -8.87
CA ALA A 165 -8.06 10.96 -8.32
C ALA A 165 -8.09 10.42 -6.88
N THR A 166 -9.19 10.58 -6.16
CA THR A 166 -9.35 10.09 -4.79
C THR A 166 -10.11 8.78 -4.70
N GLY A 167 -11.00 8.51 -5.66
CA GLY A 167 -11.86 7.33 -5.68
C GLY A 167 -12.90 7.25 -4.54
N MET A 168 -13.03 8.31 -3.71
CA MET A 168 -13.86 8.33 -2.51
C MET A 168 -15.10 9.23 -2.70
N GLY A 169 -15.93 8.88 -3.68
CA GLY A 169 -16.96 9.75 -4.24
C GLY A 169 -18.10 10.20 -3.32
N ASN A 170 -18.40 9.50 -2.20
CA ASN A 170 -19.46 9.88 -1.27
C ASN A 170 -18.96 10.29 0.13
N LEU A 171 -17.67 10.58 0.29
CA LEU A 171 -17.19 11.24 1.49
C LEU A 171 -17.88 12.60 1.64
N PRO A 172 -18.28 13.01 2.84
CA PRO A 172 -18.94 14.30 3.09
C PRO A 172 -17.91 15.45 3.10
N ARG A 173 -17.16 15.61 2.01
CA ARG A 173 -16.05 16.57 1.88
C ARG A 173 -16.51 17.99 1.59
N GLY A 174 -17.83 18.23 1.55
CA GLY A 174 -18.39 19.56 1.30
C GLY A 174 -17.91 20.17 -0.01
N ASP A 175 -17.38 21.40 0.09
CA ASP A 175 -16.81 22.18 -1.01
C ASP A 175 -15.28 22.02 -1.14
N ALA A 176 -14.71 20.90 -0.70
CA ALA A 176 -13.29 20.62 -0.81
C ALA A 176 -12.78 20.80 -2.24
N TYR A 177 -11.78 21.64 -2.41
CA TYR A 177 -11.16 21.95 -3.69
C TYR A 177 -9.70 21.43 -3.77
N TYR A 178 -9.01 21.49 -2.64
CA TYR A 178 -7.70 20.92 -2.43
C TYR A 178 -7.83 19.76 -1.43
N ALA A 179 -7.95 18.55 -1.93
CA ALA A 179 -8.12 17.40 -1.08
C ALA A 179 -6.79 16.94 -0.47
N MET A 180 -6.84 16.49 0.76
CA MET A 180 -5.67 16.02 1.53
C MET A 180 -4.99 14.83 0.86
N ASP A 181 -5.79 13.85 0.43
CA ASP A 181 -5.28 12.65 -0.23
C ASP A 181 -4.46 12.95 -1.48
N PHE A 182 -5.01 13.74 -2.42
CA PHE A 182 -4.32 14.03 -3.67
C PHE A 182 -3.06 14.87 -3.45
N ASN A 183 -3.11 15.88 -2.59
CA ASN A 183 -1.93 16.69 -2.26
C ASN A 183 -0.85 15.85 -1.57
N THR A 184 -1.25 14.90 -0.72
CA THR A 184 -0.31 13.97 -0.10
C THR A 184 0.26 12.98 -1.12
N MET A 185 -0.55 12.44 -2.04
CA MET A 185 -0.04 11.58 -3.11
C MET A 185 0.99 12.30 -3.99
N MET A 186 0.81 13.58 -4.27
CA MET A 186 1.81 14.38 -4.98
C MET A 186 3.10 14.54 -4.16
N ALA A 187 3.01 14.73 -2.85
CA ALA A 187 4.19 14.75 -1.99
C ALA A 187 4.92 13.40 -1.98
N ILE A 188 4.19 12.28 -1.90
CA ILE A 188 4.73 10.92 -2.03
C ILE A 188 5.44 10.75 -3.38
N ASN A 189 4.80 11.15 -4.47
CA ASN A 189 5.38 11.07 -5.80
C ASN A 189 6.73 11.81 -5.89
N MET A 190 6.79 13.04 -5.40
CA MET A 190 8.03 13.84 -5.39
C MET A 190 9.12 13.21 -4.52
N LEU A 191 8.75 12.71 -3.34
CA LEU A 191 9.66 12.06 -2.40
C LEU A 191 10.33 10.85 -3.06
N TYR A 192 9.54 9.98 -3.73
CA TYR A 192 10.08 8.78 -4.35
C TYR A 192 10.77 9.01 -5.69
N ILE A 193 10.36 10.01 -6.50
CA ILE A 193 11.13 10.42 -7.67
C ILE A 193 12.53 10.89 -7.23
N SER A 194 12.61 11.70 -6.17
CA SER A 194 13.90 12.15 -5.64
C SER A 194 14.76 10.98 -5.14
N ALA A 195 14.16 10.01 -4.44
CA ALA A 195 14.87 8.82 -3.98
C ALA A 195 15.36 7.94 -5.15
N MET A 196 14.57 7.81 -6.21
CA MET A 196 14.98 7.09 -7.42
C MET A 196 16.12 7.79 -8.15
N ALA A 197 16.11 9.12 -8.21
CA ALA A 197 17.21 9.91 -8.75
C ALA A 197 18.50 9.73 -7.93
N ASP A 198 18.41 9.69 -6.60
CA ASP A 198 19.55 9.39 -5.72
C ASP A 198 20.15 8.00 -6.00
N ILE A 199 19.32 6.97 -6.26
CA ILE A 199 19.77 5.63 -6.66
C ILE A 199 20.63 5.68 -7.92
N LEU A 200 20.31 6.57 -8.84
CA LEU A 200 21.04 6.75 -10.11
C LEU A 200 22.23 7.70 -9.98
N ASN A 201 22.41 8.37 -8.85
CA ASN A 201 23.32 9.50 -8.64
C ASN A 201 23.00 10.71 -9.52
N ASP A 202 21.77 10.87 -9.96
CA ASP A 202 21.25 12.04 -10.64
C ASP A 202 20.91 13.12 -9.61
N LYS A 203 21.92 13.91 -9.25
CA LYS A 203 21.81 14.93 -8.22
C LYS A 203 20.92 16.12 -8.60
N GLU A 204 20.86 16.43 -9.90
CA GLU A 204 20.04 17.53 -10.39
C GLU A 204 18.55 17.20 -10.22
N THR A 205 18.09 16.07 -10.75
CA THR A 205 16.71 15.61 -10.60
C THR A 205 16.37 15.38 -9.13
N SER A 206 17.26 14.76 -8.35
CA SER A 206 17.04 14.55 -6.92
C SER A 206 16.83 15.88 -6.18
N PHE A 207 17.69 16.86 -6.40
CA PHE A 207 17.58 18.17 -5.75
C PHE A 207 16.30 18.93 -6.16
N GLN A 208 15.96 18.88 -7.45
CA GLN A 208 14.73 19.49 -7.97
C GLN A 208 13.49 18.95 -7.25
N TYR A 209 13.33 17.62 -7.19
CA TYR A 209 12.16 16.99 -6.57
C TYR A 209 12.16 17.10 -5.04
N LYS A 210 13.31 17.08 -4.38
CA LYS A 210 13.42 17.40 -2.94
C LYS A 210 12.91 18.82 -2.65
N ARG A 211 13.31 19.80 -3.46
CA ARG A 211 12.84 21.19 -3.31
C ARG A 211 11.32 21.29 -3.49
N GLN A 212 10.77 20.62 -4.50
CA GLN A 212 9.32 20.60 -4.73
C GLN A 212 8.58 19.91 -3.56
N TYR A 213 9.09 18.79 -3.09
CA TYR A 213 8.54 18.08 -1.93
C TYR A 213 8.52 18.98 -0.68
N PHE A 214 9.64 19.62 -0.33
CA PHE A 214 9.67 20.48 0.85
C PHE A 214 8.76 21.70 0.72
N SER A 215 8.64 22.27 -0.48
CA SER A 215 7.70 23.35 -0.74
C SER A 215 6.25 22.89 -0.49
N LEU A 216 5.85 21.75 -1.06
CA LEU A 216 4.51 21.18 -0.88
C LEU A 216 4.25 20.78 0.58
N LYS A 217 5.21 20.11 1.23
CA LYS A 217 5.16 19.77 2.67
C LYS A 217 4.90 21.00 3.53
N THR A 218 5.56 22.12 3.25
CA THR A 218 5.36 23.39 3.96
C THR A 218 3.93 23.90 3.75
N ARG A 219 3.41 23.86 2.52
CA ARG A 219 2.04 24.30 2.21
C ARG A 219 0.97 23.43 2.88
N ILE A 220 1.12 22.13 2.84
CA ILE A 220 0.21 21.20 3.52
C ILE A 220 0.20 21.47 5.03
N ASN A 221 1.40 21.61 5.64
CA ASN A 221 1.50 21.90 7.08
C ASN A 221 0.91 23.26 7.49
N SER A 222 0.98 24.27 6.61
CA SER A 222 0.52 25.63 6.94
C SER A 222 -0.97 25.85 6.68
N LEU A 223 -1.54 25.19 5.68
CA LEU A 223 -2.92 25.45 5.25
C LEU A 223 -3.89 24.35 5.67
N MET A 224 -3.44 23.10 5.70
CA MET A 224 -4.31 21.93 5.86
C MET A 224 -4.23 21.33 7.27
N TYR A 225 -3.20 21.62 8.07
CA TYR A 225 -3.11 21.17 9.46
C TYR A 225 -3.86 22.13 10.39
N ASN A 226 -4.76 21.58 11.19
CA ASN A 226 -5.42 22.29 12.27
C ASN A 226 -4.68 22.03 13.59
N ALA A 227 -4.12 23.07 14.20
CA ALA A 227 -3.33 22.92 15.42
C ALA A 227 -4.19 22.66 16.67
N GLU A 228 -5.44 23.10 16.67
CA GLU A 228 -6.39 22.88 17.78
C GLU A 228 -6.82 21.43 17.81
N ASP A 229 -7.33 20.92 16.67
CA ASP A 229 -7.77 19.52 16.52
C ASP A 229 -6.61 18.53 16.46
N GLY A 230 -5.40 18.97 16.11
CA GLY A 230 -4.26 18.10 15.85
C GLY A 230 -4.50 17.14 14.68
N PHE A 231 -5.09 17.65 13.60
CA PHE A 231 -5.46 16.82 12.45
C PHE A 231 -5.32 17.57 11.13
N TYR A 232 -5.24 16.85 10.00
CA TYR A 232 -5.20 17.44 8.66
C TYR A 232 -6.58 17.38 8.00
N TYR A 233 -6.95 18.49 7.37
CA TYR A 233 -8.24 18.66 6.70
C TYR A 233 -8.07 19.02 5.22
N ASP A 234 -9.06 18.66 4.42
CA ASP A 234 -9.24 19.25 3.11
C ASP A 234 -9.46 20.77 3.24
N ILE A 235 -9.17 21.51 2.20
CA ILE A 235 -9.50 22.93 2.15
C ILE A 235 -10.30 23.28 0.89
N ASN A 236 -11.14 24.27 1.00
CA ASN A 236 -11.94 24.75 -0.11
C ASN A 236 -11.17 25.74 -1.00
N ARG A 237 -11.84 26.26 -2.04
CA ARG A 237 -11.22 27.21 -2.97
C ARG A 237 -10.74 28.52 -2.30
N SER A 238 -11.37 28.92 -1.18
CA SER A 238 -11.01 30.10 -0.39
C SER A 238 -9.98 29.79 0.68
N GLU A 239 -9.33 28.62 0.62
CA GLU A 239 -8.31 28.13 1.56
C GLU A 239 -8.81 27.97 3.00
N LYS A 240 -10.13 27.82 3.18
CA LYS A 240 -10.72 27.48 4.48
C LYS A 240 -10.78 25.97 4.65
N GLN A 241 -10.44 25.50 5.84
CA GLN A 241 -10.53 24.08 6.18
C GLN A 241 -11.98 23.59 6.13
N VAL A 242 -12.15 22.37 5.60
CA VAL A 242 -13.40 21.60 5.64
C VAL A 242 -13.26 20.63 6.82
N PRO A 243 -13.86 20.92 7.98
CA PRO A 243 -13.54 20.24 9.23
C PRO A 243 -14.22 18.85 9.34
N VAL A 244 -13.98 17.99 8.34
CA VAL A 244 -14.46 16.60 8.30
C VAL A 244 -13.26 15.67 8.45
N LYS A 245 -13.24 14.86 9.51
CA LYS A 245 -12.16 13.92 9.79
C LYS A 245 -12.34 12.66 8.95
N THR A 246 -11.53 12.56 7.90
CA THR A 246 -11.49 11.41 7.02
C THR A 246 -10.17 10.66 7.18
N ILE A 247 -10.12 9.39 6.76
CA ILE A 247 -8.90 8.55 6.79
C ILE A 247 -7.73 9.22 6.05
N THR A 248 -8.01 10.09 5.09
CA THR A 248 -6.97 10.77 4.30
C THR A 248 -6.11 11.73 5.14
N GLY A 249 -6.62 12.16 6.29
CA GLY A 249 -5.85 12.96 7.26
C GLY A 249 -4.64 12.22 7.87
N PHE A 250 -4.54 10.90 7.71
CA PHE A 250 -3.38 10.10 8.11
C PHE A 250 -2.35 9.90 7.00
N TRP A 251 -2.71 10.15 5.74
CA TRP A 251 -1.77 9.95 4.62
C TRP A 251 -0.53 10.84 4.67
N PRO A 252 -0.58 12.04 5.27
CA PRO A 252 0.63 12.81 5.55
C PRO A 252 1.73 12.03 6.29
N LEU A 253 1.39 11.02 7.09
CA LEU A 253 2.38 10.13 7.73
C LEU A 253 3.21 9.37 6.69
N LEU A 254 2.57 8.79 5.66
CA LEU A 254 3.26 8.07 4.59
C LEU A 254 4.21 8.96 3.79
N ALA A 255 3.85 10.24 3.64
CA ALA A 255 4.65 11.25 2.97
C ALA A 255 5.68 11.95 3.89
N GLU A 256 5.80 11.55 5.16
CA GLU A 256 6.70 12.17 6.15
C GLU A 256 6.48 13.69 6.30
N ILE A 257 5.21 14.15 6.17
CA ILE A 257 4.87 15.57 6.22
C ILE A 257 4.87 16.13 7.65
N PRO A 258 4.19 15.51 8.66
CA PRO A 258 4.20 16.03 10.01
C PRO A 258 5.58 15.91 10.67
N ASN A 259 5.90 16.84 11.58
CA ASN A 259 6.98 16.63 12.53
C ASN A 259 6.55 15.62 13.62
N GLY A 260 7.48 15.22 14.49
CA GLY A 260 7.19 14.19 15.52
C GLY A 260 5.98 14.52 16.39
N GLU A 261 5.87 15.77 16.88
CA GLU A 261 4.74 16.18 17.72
C GLU A 261 3.39 16.13 16.99
N LYS A 262 3.32 16.62 15.76
CA LYS A 262 2.12 16.53 14.93
C LYS A 262 1.77 15.10 14.60
N ALA A 263 2.78 14.26 14.33
CA ALA A 263 2.58 12.86 14.05
C ALA A 263 1.95 12.12 15.24
N GLU A 264 2.45 12.34 16.46
CA GLU A 264 1.89 11.72 17.65
C GLU A 264 0.42 12.10 17.86
N ARG A 265 0.07 13.39 17.75
CA ARG A 265 -1.32 13.86 17.86
C ARG A 265 -2.27 13.24 16.84
N ILE A 266 -1.78 12.95 15.63
CA ILE A 266 -2.56 12.28 14.60
C ILE A 266 -2.71 10.79 14.95
N ILE A 267 -1.60 10.14 15.32
CA ILE A 267 -1.54 8.70 15.60
C ILE A 267 -2.43 8.33 16.80
N GLU A 268 -2.53 9.17 17.82
CA GLU A 268 -3.43 8.97 18.95
C GLU A 268 -4.88 8.73 18.50
N LYS A 269 -5.34 9.43 17.45
CA LYS A 269 -6.71 9.27 16.92
C LYS A 269 -6.96 7.92 16.23
N LEU A 270 -5.91 7.21 15.83
CA LEU A 270 -6.05 5.87 15.24
C LEU A 270 -6.47 4.82 16.27
N SER A 271 -6.09 5.01 17.54
CA SER A 271 -6.42 4.09 18.64
C SER A 271 -7.64 4.54 19.43
N ASP A 272 -8.10 5.77 19.24
CA ASP A 272 -9.24 6.32 19.97
C ASP A 272 -10.56 5.91 19.30
N SER A 273 -11.40 5.17 20.04
CA SER A 273 -12.71 4.70 19.58
C SER A 273 -13.71 5.80 19.24
N GLN A 274 -13.49 7.02 19.71
CA GLN A 274 -14.30 8.17 19.32
C GLN A 274 -13.95 8.69 17.92
N PHE A 275 -12.81 8.28 17.36
CA PHE A 275 -12.34 8.73 16.05
C PHE A 275 -12.21 7.57 15.05
N PHE A 276 -11.04 6.92 15.00
CA PHE A 276 -10.75 5.87 14.01
C PHE A 276 -10.40 4.51 14.62
N GLY A 277 -10.38 4.43 15.96
CA GLY A 277 -10.09 3.21 16.72
C GLY A 277 -11.25 2.23 16.79
N THR A 278 -11.94 2.00 15.69
CA THR A 278 -13.03 1.02 15.59
C THR A 278 -12.50 -0.41 15.75
N PRO A 279 -13.35 -1.39 16.10
CA PRO A 279 -12.97 -2.81 16.14
C PRO A 279 -12.26 -3.26 14.87
N HIS A 280 -12.81 -3.00 13.69
CA HIS A 280 -12.09 -3.12 12.42
C HIS A 280 -11.39 -1.79 12.11
N PRO A 281 -10.06 -1.68 12.19
CA PRO A 281 -9.34 -0.43 11.86
C PRO A 281 -9.23 -0.28 10.35
N PHE A 282 -9.28 0.78 9.78
CA PHE A 282 -9.55 2.17 10.08
C PHE A 282 -10.72 2.59 9.19
N PRO A 283 -11.81 3.12 9.72
CA PRO A 283 -12.94 3.54 8.90
C PRO A 283 -12.56 4.74 8.02
N THR A 284 -13.20 4.87 6.88
CA THR A 284 -12.98 5.98 5.94
C THR A 284 -13.40 7.34 6.49
N LEU A 285 -14.36 7.36 7.41
CA LEU A 285 -14.86 8.53 8.09
C LEU A 285 -14.79 8.31 9.61
N SER A 286 -14.41 9.34 10.35
CA SER A 286 -14.34 9.26 11.82
C SER A 286 -15.70 8.99 12.44
N VAL A 287 -15.72 8.19 13.51
CA VAL A 287 -16.94 7.92 14.31
C VAL A 287 -17.57 9.21 14.85
N SER A 288 -16.76 10.24 15.11
CA SER A 288 -17.22 11.54 15.60
C SER A 288 -18.00 12.39 14.58
N GLU A 289 -18.00 12.00 13.30
CA GLU A 289 -18.68 12.75 12.25
C GLU A 289 -20.16 12.38 12.16
N GLU A 290 -21.03 13.37 11.93
CA GLU A 290 -22.49 13.18 11.83
C GLU A 290 -22.88 12.19 10.72
N ASP A 291 -22.13 12.19 9.63
CA ASP A 291 -22.35 11.32 8.48
C ASP A 291 -21.78 9.91 8.65
N PHE A 292 -21.15 9.58 9.80
CA PHE A 292 -20.63 8.23 10.04
C PHE A 292 -21.74 7.19 10.02
N ASP A 293 -21.48 6.09 9.31
CA ASP A 293 -22.45 5.01 9.12
C ASP A 293 -21.82 3.66 9.48
N GLU A 294 -22.31 3.02 10.52
CA GLU A 294 -21.86 1.70 10.95
C GLU A 294 -22.06 0.60 9.90
N MET A 295 -23.00 0.80 8.97
CA MET A 295 -23.19 -0.08 7.82
C MET A 295 -22.17 0.20 6.70
N GLY A 296 -21.32 1.21 6.86
CA GLY A 296 -20.25 1.56 5.98
C GLY A 296 -20.69 1.88 4.56
N ARG A 297 -21.80 2.61 4.37
CA ARG A 297 -22.36 2.90 3.05
C ARG A 297 -21.36 3.68 2.16
N GLY A 298 -20.60 2.96 1.36
CA GLY A 298 -19.48 3.50 0.58
C GLY A 298 -18.38 4.02 1.48
N PHE A 299 -17.98 5.30 1.34
CA PHE A 299 -16.93 5.92 2.14
C PHE A 299 -17.42 6.66 3.39
N LYS A 300 -18.62 6.36 3.88
CA LYS A 300 -19.17 6.93 5.12
C LYS A 300 -18.90 6.07 6.35
N GLY A 301 -17.77 5.37 6.39
CA GLY A 301 -17.35 4.57 7.54
C GLY A 301 -16.86 3.17 7.22
N SER A 302 -16.97 2.68 5.96
CA SER A 302 -16.42 1.37 5.61
C SER A 302 -14.89 1.33 5.73
N VAL A 303 -14.36 0.13 5.95
CA VAL A 303 -12.92 -0.15 5.97
C VAL A 303 -12.51 -0.74 4.64
N TYR A 304 -11.57 -0.09 3.96
CA TYR A 304 -11.02 -0.55 2.69
C TYR A 304 -9.58 -1.05 2.89
N PRO A 305 -9.23 -2.27 2.46
CA PRO A 305 -7.90 -2.85 2.70
C PRO A 305 -6.74 -2.00 2.19
N HIS A 306 -6.85 -1.37 1.02
CA HIS A 306 -5.79 -0.51 0.48
C HIS A 306 -5.59 0.78 1.30
N LEU A 307 -6.65 1.35 1.87
CA LEU A 307 -6.56 2.54 2.72
C LEU A 307 -5.93 2.18 4.08
N THR A 308 -6.33 1.05 4.66
CA THR A 308 -5.70 0.50 5.87
C THR A 308 -4.21 0.21 5.63
N PHE A 309 -3.86 -0.40 4.49
CA PHE A 309 -2.47 -0.61 4.09
C PHE A 309 -1.68 0.71 4.06
N MET A 310 -2.21 1.77 3.46
CA MET A 310 -1.54 3.07 3.39
C MET A 310 -1.31 3.69 4.78
N VAL A 311 -2.28 3.57 5.69
CA VAL A 311 -2.14 4.06 7.08
C VAL A 311 -1.06 3.28 7.82
N ILE A 312 -1.05 1.94 7.71
CA ILE A 312 -0.04 1.07 8.33
C ILE A 312 1.36 1.42 7.80
N LYS A 313 1.52 1.62 6.49
CA LYS A 313 2.79 2.05 5.90
C LYS A 313 3.19 3.47 6.36
N GLY A 314 2.24 4.31 6.68
CA GLY A 314 2.48 5.60 7.34
C GLY A 314 3.02 5.46 8.77
N LEU A 315 2.46 4.55 9.57
CA LEU A 315 2.93 4.25 10.93
C LEU A 315 4.38 3.76 10.94
N GLU A 316 4.78 2.93 9.97
CA GLU A 316 6.16 2.45 9.81
C GLU A 316 7.16 3.60 9.61
N ARG A 317 6.77 4.69 8.92
CA ARG A 317 7.62 5.87 8.72
C ARG A 317 7.98 6.58 10.02
N TYR A 318 7.13 6.44 11.04
CA TYR A 318 7.34 6.99 12.38
C TYR A 318 7.73 5.92 13.40
N GLN A 319 8.20 4.76 12.93
CA GLN A 319 8.70 3.66 13.76
C GLN A 319 7.67 3.12 14.78
N ARG A 320 6.37 3.30 14.49
CA ARG A 320 5.28 2.77 15.32
C ARG A 320 4.96 1.32 14.92
N TRP A 321 5.98 0.48 14.97
CA TRP A 321 5.93 -0.92 14.53
C TRP A 321 4.95 -1.79 15.32
N ASP A 322 4.85 -1.54 16.62
CA ASP A 322 3.90 -2.17 17.54
C ASP A 322 2.46 -1.95 17.09
N LEU A 323 2.07 -0.68 16.93
CA LEU A 323 0.73 -0.30 16.51
C LEU A 323 0.45 -0.76 15.06
N ALA A 324 1.41 -0.61 14.16
CA ALA A 324 1.29 -1.07 12.78
C ALA A 324 0.99 -2.58 12.71
N ARG A 325 1.67 -3.39 13.52
CA ARG A 325 1.45 -4.82 13.60
C ARG A 325 0.11 -5.17 14.24
N GLU A 326 -0.22 -4.56 15.38
CA GLU A 326 -1.51 -4.77 16.04
C GLU A 326 -2.67 -4.50 15.09
N CYS A 327 -2.63 -3.35 14.38
CA CYS A 327 -3.67 -2.99 13.43
C CYS A 327 -3.70 -3.93 12.21
N ALA A 328 -2.55 -4.39 11.74
CA ALA A 328 -2.49 -5.36 10.64
C ALA A 328 -3.15 -6.70 11.03
N ILE A 329 -2.85 -7.21 12.22
CA ILE A 329 -3.44 -8.45 12.74
C ILE A 329 -4.96 -8.28 12.88
N ARG A 330 -5.41 -7.23 13.56
CA ARG A 330 -6.85 -6.95 13.75
C ARG A 330 -7.57 -6.84 12.41
N HIS A 331 -6.99 -6.13 11.45
CA HIS A 331 -7.56 -5.95 10.13
C HIS A 331 -7.73 -7.30 9.41
N VAL A 332 -6.71 -8.15 9.37
CA VAL A 332 -6.79 -9.45 8.70
C VAL A 332 -7.76 -10.39 9.44
N TYR A 333 -7.83 -10.38 10.77
CA TYR A 333 -8.84 -11.14 11.51
C TYR A 333 -10.25 -10.74 11.12
N PHE A 334 -10.55 -9.43 11.07
CA PHE A 334 -11.88 -8.96 10.64
C PHE A 334 -12.22 -9.35 9.20
N MET A 335 -11.20 -9.38 8.31
CA MET A 335 -11.38 -9.89 6.95
C MET A 335 -11.74 -11.37 6.96
N LEU A 336 -11.04 -12.20 7.77
CA LEU A 336 -11.29 -13.62 7.93
C LEU A 336 -12.69 -13.89 8.51
N ASP A 337 -13.06 -13.25 9.60
CA ASP A 337 -14.35 -13.38 10.26
C ASP A 337 -15.49 -12.94 9.35
N SER A 338 -15.24 -11.97 8.45
CA SER A 338 -16.20 -11.51 7.45
C SER A 338 -16.36 -12.43 6.26
N MET A 339 -15.48 -13.41 6.05
CA MET A 339 -15.59 -14.36 4.93
C MET A 339 -16.80 -15.27 5.08
N SER A 340 -17.10 -15.71 6.29
CA SER A 340 -18.19 -16.62 6.56
C SER A 340 -18.79 -16.36 7.94
N PRO A 341 -20.02 -15.83 8.03
CA PRO A 341 -20.69 -15.57 9.29
C PRO A 341 -20.95 -16.83 10.14
N ASP A 342 -20.86 -18.03 9.53
CA ASP A 342 -21.01 -19.34 10.20
C ASP A 342 -19.69 -19.92 10.70
N GLY A 343 -18.59 -19.17 10.62
CA GLY A 343 -17.26 -19.59 11.06
C GLY A 343 -16.53 -20.54 10.10
N ASN A 344 -17.09 -20.81 8.92
CA ASN A 344 -16.42 -21.68 7.93
C ASN A 344 -15.64 -20.85 6.90
N HIS A 345 -14.48 -20.36 7.28
CA HIS A 345 -13.59 -19.54 6.46
C HIS A 345 -13.15 -20.20 5.14
N HIS A 346 -13.32 -21.51 5.00
CA HIS A 346 -12.96 -22.24 3.77
C HIS A 346 -13.92 -22.00 2.60
N ARG A 347 -15.12 -21.47 2.83
CA ARG A 347 -16.17 -21.27 1.82
C ARG A 347 -16.52 -19.81 1.52
N GLY A 348 -15.91 -18.89 2.23
CA GLY A 348 -16.23 -17.46 2.11
C GLY A 348 -15.40 -16.73 1.06
N ASN A 349 -15.76 -15.48 0.84
CA ASN A 349 -15.06 -14.53 -0.01
C ASN A 349 -14.42 -13.39 0.80
N LEU A 350 -13.33 -12.86 0.31
CA LEU A 350 -12.87 -11.53 0.67
C LEU A 350 -13.74 -10.46 -0.01
N TRP A 351 -13.74 -9.24 0.51
CA TRP A 351 -14.58 -8.17 0.04
C TRP A 351 -13.80 -6.87 -0.16
N GLU A 352 -14.16 -6.10 -1.17
CA GLU A 352 -13.58 -4.79 -1.44
C GLU A 352 -13.62 -3.84 -0.25
N ALA A 353 -14.64 -3.96 0.62
CA ALA A 353 -14.86 -3.10 1.80
C ALA A 353 -15.65 -3.84 2.89
N TYR A 354 -15.35 -3.49 4.13
CA TYR A 354 -15.86 -4.14 5.33
C TYR A 354 -16.56 -3.18 6.27
N LEU A 355 -17.37 -3.72 7.18
CA LEU A 355 -18.00 -2.96 8.26
C LEU A 355 -16.95 -2.54 9.31
N PRO A 356 -17.07 -1.36 9.92
CA PRO A 356 -16.09 -0.87 10.90
C PRO A 356 -16.28 -1.43 12.32
N THR A 357 -17.51 -1.80 12.70
CA THR A 357 -17.87 -2.11 14.10
C THR A 357 -18.16 -3.59 14.35
N LYS A 358 -18.35 -4.37 13.31
CA LYS A 358 -18.64 -5.81 13.35
C LYS A 358 -18.17 -6.50 12.08
N GLU A 359 -18.14 -7.80 12.07
CA GLU A 359 -17.79 -8.62 10.93
C GLU A 359 -18.82 -8.46 9.81
N GLY A 360 -18.35 -8.58 8.57
CA GLY A 360 -19.17 -8.58 7.37
C GLY A 360 -18.75 -7.51 6.35
N PRO A 361 -19.23 -7.71 5.10
CA PRO A 361 -18.99 -6.75 4.03
C PRO A 361 -19.80 -5.46 4.27
N ALA A 362 -19.21 -4.33 3.91
CA ALA A 362 -19.90 -3.05 3.90
C ALA A 362 -21.11 -3.09 2.95
N LYS A 363 -22.11 -2.23 3.16
CA LYS A 363 -23.33 -2.23 2.36
C LYS A 363 -23.57 -0.88 1.71
N TRP A 364 -23.87 -0.89 0.42
CA TRP A 364 -24.30 0.31 -0.29
C TRP A 364 -25.63 0.05 -0.99
N PRO A 365 -26.77 0.41 -0.37
CA PRO A 365 -28.09 0.24 -0.96
C PRO A 365 -28.16 0.86 -2.37
N GLY A 366 -28.75 0.15 -3.31
CA GLY A 366 -28.87 0.59 -4.70
C GLY A 366 -27.62 0.39 -5.58
N LYS A 367 -26.50 -0.13 -5.03
CA LYS A 367 -25.32 -0.55 -5.80
C LYS A 367 -25.12 -2.05 -5.66
N ALA A 368 -25.79 -2.83 -6.51
CA ALA A 368 -25.79 -4.29 -6.44
C ALA A 368 -24.40 -4.94 -6.54
N ALA A 369 -23.45 -4.27 -7.21
CA ALA A 369 -22.08 -4.75 -7.35
C ALA A 369 -21.15 -4.32 -6.19
N PHE A 370 -21.67 -3.67 -5.15
CA PHE A 370 -20.86 -3.22 -4.03
C PHE A 370 -21.22 -3.96 -2.72
N PRO A 371 -20.24 -4.35 -1.91
CA PRO A 371 -18.80 -4.44 -2.23
C PRO A 371 -18.51 -5.60 -3.17
N ARG A 372 -17.50 -5.45 -4.02
CA ARG A 372 -17.08 -6.50 -4.93
C ARG A 372 -16.43 -7.65 -4.15
N PRO A 373 -16.80 -8.93 -4.44
CA PRO A 373 -16.12 -10.07 -3.84
C PRO A 373 -14.74 -10.25 -4.47
N GLN A 374 -13.78 -10.74 -3.67
CA GLN A 374 -12.42 -11.06 -4.12
C GLN A 374 -11.76 -9.91 -4.92
N TYR A 375 -11.90 -8.68 -4.42
CA TYR A 375 -11.28 -7.54 -5.06
C TYR A 375 -9.78 -7.48 -4.73
N LEU A 376 -9.03 -8.39 -5.32
CA LEU A 376 -7.64 -8.67 -4.95
C LEU A 376 -6.69 -7.49 -5.15
N THR A 377 -7.04 -6.51 -5.97
CA THR A 377 -6.31 -5.24 -6.05
C THR A 377 -6.09 -4.63 -4.66
N TYR A 378 -7.07 -4.77 -3.76
CA TYR A 378 -7.00 -4.27 -2.40
C TYR A 378 -6.74 -5.37 -1.36
N ASP A 379 -7.44 -6.50 -1.47
CA ASP A 379 -7.40 -7.57 -0.48
C ASP A 379 -6.00 -8.20 -0.35
N ALA A 380 -5.30 -8.39 -1.46
CA ALA A 380 -3.97 -8.99 -1.47
C ALA A 380 -2.89 -8.11 -0.82
N LEU A 381 -3.11 -6.80 -0.70
CA LEU A 381 -2.25 -5.93 0.11
C LEU A 381 -2.26 -6.35 1.58
N SER A 382 -3.43 -6.73 2.10
CA SER A 382 -3.57 -7.17 3.49
C SER A 382 -3.12 -8.62 3.67
N THR A 383 -3.67 -9.53 2.88
CA THR A 383 -3.42 -10.97 3.05
C THR A 383 -2.02 -11.42 2.62
N ILE A 384 -1.32 -10.68 1.79
CA ILE A 384 0.07 -10.98 1.37
C ILE A 384 1.05 -9.96 1.96
N CYS A 385 0.93 -8.65 1.61
CA CYS A 385 1.94 -7.69 2.02
C CYS A 385 1.96 -7.47 3.53
N LEU A 386 0.81 -7.15 4.16
CA LEU A 386 0.78 -6.96 5.61
C LEU A 386 1.12 -8.24 6.36
N THR A 387 0.75 -9.40 5.82
CA THR A 387 1.13 -10.69 6.42
C THR A 387 2.64 -10.87 6.46
N ILE A 388 3.34 -10.65 5.35
CA ILE A 388 4.81 -10.78 5.31
C ILE A 388 5.49 -9.66 6.09
N GLU A 389 5.09 -8.39 5.84
CA GLU A 389 5.86 -7.22 6.25
C GLU A 389 5.52 -6.74 7.67
N ASN A 390 4.30 -6.97 8.15
CA ASN A 390 3.84 -6.49 9.45
C ASN A 390 3.49 -7.62 10.43
N ILE A 391 2.81 -8.67 9.99
CA ILE A 391 2.37 -9.77 10.88
C ILE A 391 3.53 -10.71 11.14
N VAL A 392 4.20 -11.22 10.11
CA VAL A 392 5.48 -11.94 10.24
C VAL A 392 6.62 -10.95 10.56
N GLY A 393 6.57 -9.75 10.01
CA GLY A 393 7.43 -8.63 10.36
C GLY A 393 8.73 -8.52 9.54
N LEU A 394 8.78 -9.09 8.33
CA LEU A 394 9.97 -9.10 7.49
C LEU A 394 10.03 -7.92 6.54
N SER A 395 11.09 -7.12 6.60
CA SER A 395 11.43 -6.08 5.64
C SER A 395 12.74 -6.42 4.93
N ILE A 396 12.70 -6.50 3.60
CA ILE A 396 13.84 -6.96 2.79
C ILE A 396 14.26 -5.88 1.82
N SER A 397 15.57 -5.60 1.78
CA SER A 397 16.18 -4.68 0.81
C SER A 397 17.35 -5.33 0.10
N LEU A 398 17.12 -5.77 -1.15
CA LEU A 398 18.17 -6.37 -1.96
C LEU A 398 19.33 -5.43 -2.31
N PRO A 399 19.10 -4.13 -2.65
CA PRO A 399 20.20 -3.20 -2.90
C PRO A 399 21.10 -2.98 -1.69
N ARG A 400 20.51 -2.96 -0.49
CA ARG A 400 21.25 -2.81 0.77
C ARG A 400 21.79 -4.13 1.29
N LYS A 401 21.32 -5.26 0.75
CA LYS A 401 21.60 -6.60 1.26
C LYS A 401 21.22 -6.73 2.74
N THR A 402 20.06 -6.18 3.11
CA THR A 402 19.53 -6.23 4.47
C THR A 402 18.23 -7.00 4.52
N VAL A 403 18.03 -7.67 5.62
CA VAL A 403 16.76 -8.24 6.05
C VAL A 403 16.53 -7.76 7.47
N ASP A 404 15.50 -6.98 7.67
CA ASP A 404 15.11 -6.49 8.98
C ASP A 404 13.88 -7.28 9.44
N TRP A 405 13.96 -7.88 10.60
CA TRP A 405 12.86 -8.64 11.18
C TRP A 405 12.40 -8.04 12.50
N VAL A 406 11.19 -7.53 12.49
CA VAL A 406 10.54 -6.99 13.69
C VAL A 406 9.72 -8.09 14.35
N ILE A 407 10.28 -8.70 15.38
CA ILE A 407 9.67 -9.85 16.08
C ILE A 407 8.91 -9.33 17.33
N PRO A 408 7.59 -9.52 17.39
CA PRO A 408 6.80 -9.07 18.55
C PRO A 408 6.68 -10.11 19.66
N ASN A 409 6.69 -11.37 19.31
CA ASN A 409 6.72 -12.49 20.25
C ASN A 409 7.52 -13.65 19.63
N LEU A 410 7.68 -14.68 20.39
CA LEU A 410 8.64 -15.72 20.16
C LEU A 410 7.97 -17.04 19.73
N GLU A 411 6.90 -16.98 18.97
CA GLU A 411 6.26 -18.16 18.40
C GLU A 411 6.89 -18.56 17.07
N VAL A 412 6.55 -19.75 16.57
CA VAL A 412 7.03 -20.21 15.27
C VAL A 412 6.43 -19.31 14.19
N MET A 413 7.29 -18.63 13.47
CA MET A 413 6.88 -17.77 12.35
C MET A 413 8.02 -17.58 11.35
N GLY A 414 7.67 -17.17 10.15
CA GLY A 414 8.64 -16.83 9.12
C GLY A 414 8.12 -17.00 7.71
N VAL A 415 9.05 -16.91 6.75
CA VAL A 415 8.80 -17.12 5.33
C VAL A 415 9.81 -18.13 4.78
N GLU A 416 9.33 -19.11 4.04
CA GLU A 416 10.13 -20.12 3.38
C GLU A 416 10.05 -19.95 1.86
N ASN A 417 11.18 -20.19 1.18
CA ASN A 417 11.29 -20.18 -0.28
C ASN A 417 10.89 -18.85 -0.94
N LEU A 418 11.27 -17.73 -0.36
CA LEU A 418 11.04 -16.43 -0.97
C LEU A 418 12.15 -16.12 -1.98
N SER A 419 11.80 -16.06 -3.27
CA SER A 419 12.75 -15.73 -4.34
C SER A 419 12.72 -14.24 -4.65
N LEU A 420 13.81 -13.56 -4.29
CA LEU A 420 13.99 -12.15 -4.60
C LEU A 420 15.15 -11.99 -5.57
N LYS A 421 14.87 -11.55 -6.81
CA LYS A 421 15.82 -11.53 -7.93
C LYS A 421 16.28 -12.98 -8.23
N ASN A 422 17.54 -13.30 -8.03
CA ASN A 422 18.12 -14.64 -8.23
C ASN A 422 18.64 -15.20 -6.90
N ASN A 423 17.98 -14.89 -5.82
CA ASN A 423 18.37 -15.29 -4.49
C ASN A 423 17.17 -15.87 -3.75
N MET A 424 17.30 -17.11 -3.30
CA MET A 424 16.30 -17.75 -2.48
C MET A 424 16.58 -17.43 -1.02
N ILE A 425 15.56 -17.02 -0.30
CA ILE A 425 15.62 -16.66 1.12
C ILE A 425 14.59 -17.47 1.89
N THR A 426 15.03 -18.10 2.96
CA THR A 426 14.19 -18.71 3.97
C THR A 426 14.59 -18.15 5.32
N ILE A 427 13.62 -17.69 6.11
CA ILE A 427 13.81 -17.14 7.44
C ILE A 427 12.71 -17.67 8.34
N LEU A 428 13.06 -18.49 9.29
CA LEU A 428 12.13 -19.14 10.22
C LEU A 428 12.63 -18.98 11.66
N SER A 429 11.72 -18.65 12.58
CA SER A 429 11.97 -18.79 14.00
C SER A 429 11.40 -20.10 14.53
N ASN A 430 12.11 -20.74 15.44
CA ASN A 430 11.63 -21.92 16.14
C ASN A 430 12.09 -21.89 17.59
N LYS A 431 11.28 -22.39 18.49
CA LYS A 431 11.65 -22.55 19.90
C LYS A 431 12.58 -23.75 20.05
N SER A 432 13.78 -23.53 20.58
CA SER A 432 14.75 -24.60 20.87
C SER A 432 15.11 -24.59 22.35
N GLY A 433 14.56 -25.52 23.12
CA GLY A 433 14.82 -25.62 24.54
C GLY A 433 14.44 -24.34 25.31
N ARG A 434 15.46 -23.64 25.87
CA ARG A 434 15.29 -22.37 26.60
C ARG A 434 15.54 -21.12 25.75
N GLY A 435 15.86 -21.30 24.46
CA GLY A 435 16.19 -20.22 23.55
C GLY A 435 15.38 -20.30 22.26
N TRP A 436 15.70 -19.39 21.34
CA TRP A 436 15.12 -19.30 20.01
C TRP A 436 16.17 -19.63 19.00
N GLU A 437 15.85 -20.52 18.08
CA GLU A 437 16.65 -20.78 16.92
C GLU A 437 16.03 -20.03 15.73
N ILE A 438 16.83 -19.16 15.10
CA ILE A 438 16.49 -18.54 13.83
C ILE A 438 17.23 -19.29 12.74
N HIS A 439 16.48 -19.98 11.92
CA HIS A 439 16.99 -20.65 10.75
C HIS A 439 16.90 -19.73 9.55
N MET A 440 18.03 -19.56 8.85
CA MET A 440 18.14 -18.73 7.65
C MET A 440 18.79 -19.52 6.55
N GLU A 441 18.26 -19.38 5.35
CA GLU A 441 18.87 -19.89 4.13
C GLU A 441 18.96 -18.76 3.11
N SER A 442 20.13 -18.57 2.51
CA SER A 442 20.36 -17.57 1.48
C SER A 442 21.48 -18.00 0.54
N GLU A 443 21.36 -17.74 -0.74
CA GLU A 443 22.41 -18.00 -1.72
C GLU A 443 23.57 -16.99 -1.67
N LYS A 444 23.37 -15.85 -1.01
CA LYS A 444 24.34 -14.75 -0.95
C LYS A 444 24.46 -14.22 0.47
N LEU A 445 25.60 -13.58 0.76
CA LEU A 445 25.78 -12.86 2.01
C LEU A 445 24.78 -11.72 2.16
N TYR A 446 24.09 -11.70 3.30
CA TYR A 446 23.19 -10.64 3.75
C TYR A 446 23.56 -10.17 5.16
N TYR A 447 23.20 -8.92 5.46
CA TYR A 447 23.16 -8.41 6.83
C TYR A 447 21.74 -8.53 7.36
N PHE A 448 21.61 -9.24 8.46
CA PHE A 448 20.32 -9.53 9.08
C PHE A 448 20.23 -8.76 10.40
N THR A 449 19.24 -7.90 10.50
CA THR A 449 18.95 -7.16 11.72
C THR A 449 17.68 -7.73 12.34
N ILE A 450 17.80 -8.22 13.55
CA ILE A 450 16.67 -8.62 14.38
C ILE A 450 16.35 -7.45 15.30
N ASN A 451 15.17 -6.90 15.15
CA ASN A 451 14.61 -5.92 16.07
C ASN A 451 13.47 -6.58 16.84
N ILE A 452 13.65 -6.72 18.15
CA ILE A 452 12.62 -7.23 19.02
C ILE A 452 11.98 -6.02 19.68
N LEU A 453 10.77 -5.72 19.26
CA LEU A 453 10.01 -4.52 19.61
C LEU A 453 10.29 -4.03 21.05
N GLY A 454 11.02 -2.91 21.13
CA GLY A 454 11.30 -2.22 22.39
C GLY A 454 12.29 -2.91 23.35
N VAL A 455 12.85 -4.08 23.00
CA VAL A 455 13.71 -4.87 23.90
C VAL A 455 15.15 -4.92 23.42
N LYS A 456 15.42 -5.24 22.14
CA LYS A 456 16.78 -5.45 21.64
C LYS A 456 16.87 -5.40 20.12
N GLU A 457 17.97 -4.80 19.63
CA GLU A 457 18.36 -4.88 18.24
C GLU A 457 19.72 -5.59 18.12
N LYS A 458 19.84 -6.51 17.15
CA LYS A 458 21.09 -7.21 16.84
C LYS A 458 21.24 -7.38 15.34
N THR A 459 22.36 -6.91 14.79
CA THR A 459 22.72 -7.12 13.38
C THR A 459 23.78 -8.20 13.25
N LEU A 460 23.56 -9.16 12.37
CA LEU A 460 24.41 -10.31 12.11
C LEU A 460 24.62 -10.49 10.61
N PRO A 461 25.84 -10.85 10.13
CA PRO A 461 26.01 -11.29 8.77
C PRO A 461 25.44 -12.69 8.58
N ILE A 462 24.66 -12.91 7.52
CA ILE A 462 24.22 -14.23 7.10
C ILE A 462 25.13 -14.68 5.97
N PRO A 463 25.95 -15.72 6.16
CA PRO A 463 26.76 -16.30 5.07
C PRO A 463 25.85 -16.88 3.98
N SER A 464 26.41 -17.12 2.80
CA SER A 464 25.73 -17.94 1.80
C SER A 464 25.58 -19.38 2.30
N GLY A 465 24.43 -20.00 2.00
CA GLY A 465 24.06 -21.34 2.48
C GLY A 465 23.07 -21.29 3.64
N LYS A 466 23.04 -22.37 4.41
CA LYS A 466 22.17 -22.52 5.57
C LYS A 466 22.88 -22.07 6.83
N CYS A 467 22.20 -21.32 7.65
CA CYS A 467 22.73 -20.82 8.91
C CYS A 467 21.63 -20.89 9.97
N SER A 468 21.95 -21.41 11.15
CA SER A 468 21.09 -21.35 12.33
C SER A 468 21.78 -20.52 13.40
N ILE A 469 21.04 -19.58 13.98
CA ILE A 469 21.52 -18.75 15.06
C ILE A 469 20.65 -19.00 16.27
N LEU A 470 21.29 -19.45 17.38
CA LEU A 470 20.63 -19.54 18.67
C LEU A 470 20.65 -18.17 19.32
N ILE A 471 19.46 -17.68 19.67
CA ILE A 471 19.31 -16.46 20.48
C ILE A 471 18.96 -16.90 21.89
N ASP A 472 19.98 -16.90 22.77
CA ASP A 472 19.79 -17.17 24.18
C ASP A 472 19.11 -15.98 24.85
N LYS A 473 17.99 -16.25 25.51
CA LYS A 473 17.22 -15.33 26.35
C LYS A 473 17.06 -13.93 25.74
N LEU A 474 15.93 -13.71 25.18
CA LEU A 474 15.39 -12.39 24.96
C LEU A 474 14.77 -11.87 26.25
#